data_4896d8ac53e88afed87d4dfb434018d1
#
_entry.id   4896d8ac53e88afed87d4dfb434018d1
#
_cell.length_a   1.000
_cell.length_b   1.000
_cell.length_c   1.000
_cell.angle_alpha   90.00
_cell.angle_beta   90.00
_cell.angle_gamma   90.00
#
_symmetry.space_group_name_H-M   'P 1'
#
loop_
_entity.id
_entity.type
_entity.pdbx_description
1 polymer ?
#
loop_
_entity_poly.entity_id
_entity_poly.type
_entity_poly.pdbx_seq_one_letter_code
_entity_poly.pdbx_strand_id
1 'polypeptide(L)'
;MLGSVSGFAWLFTHTGPLAGALFCGILPLTIIFGIKGWSAIELQNIATLGYDYMLPNFFYSNLAISGALIAYAVKMKPSEQKSAAISTGLVCILGITEPALYGFALPEKKPLIAGMLGDAIAGALAMMLGVVTYSFSMPGITSIVIYMDSGNNFLMLLVVMAVAWVTSFIISFILVKKEA
;
A
#
# COMPACT_ATOMS: atom_id res chain seq x y z
N MET A 1 0.58 -14.35 21.95
CA MET A 1 0.23 -13.09 21.29
C MET A 1 1.23 -11.95 21.57
N LEU A 2 1.72 -11.76 22.78
CA LEU A 2 2.70 -10.69 23.10
C LEU A 2 4.04 -10.82 22.36
N GLY A 3 4.50 -12.03 22.06
CA GLY A 3 5.78 -12.24 21.38
C GLY A 3 5.82 -11.83 19.89
N SER A 4 4.70 -11.87 19.19
CA SER A 4 4.64 -11.43 17.78
C SER A 4 4.64 -9.90 17.66
N VAL A 5 3.95 -9.21 18.56
CA VAL A 5 3.92 -7.74 18.60
C VAL A 5 5.28 -7.17 18.95
N SER A 6 5.98 -7.74 19.92
CA SER A 6 7.34 -7.35 20.28
C SER A 6 8.35 -7.62 19.16
N GLY A 7 8.18 -8.69 18.37
CA GLY A 7 9.02 -9.01 17.23
C GLY A 7 8.87 -8.00 16.08
N PHE A 8 7.65 -7.62 15.73
CA PHE A 8 7.39 -6.60 14.72
C PHE A 8 7.89 -5.22 15.16
N ALA A 9 7.59 -4.80 16.38
CA ALA A 9 8.08 -3.54 16.93
C ALA A 9 9.61 -3.49 16.94
N TRP A 10 10.28 -4.58 17.35
CA TRP A 10 11.73 -4.69 17.31
C TRP A 10 12.29 -4.56 15.88
N LEU A 11 11.67 -5.24 14.91
CA LEU A 11 12.09 -5.16 13.51
C LEU A 11 12.03 -3.72 13.00
N PHE A 12 10.90 -3.04 13.20
CA PHE A 12 10.71 -1.66 12.72
C PHE A 12 11.66 -0.67 13.42
N THR A 13 11.93 -0.85 14.71
CA THR A 13 12.81 0.05 15.46
C THR A 13 14.30 -0.14 15.12
N HIS A 14 14.72 -1.37 14.75
CA HIS A 14 16.13 -1.67 14.50
C HIS A 14 16.51 -1.65 13.03
N THR A 15 15.59 -1.96 12.12
CA THR A 15 15.90 -2.02 10.68
C THR A 15 15.20 -0.91 9.87
N GLY A 16 14.32 -0.11 10.49
CA GLY A 16 13.74 1.10 9.93
C GLY A 16 13.27 0.95 8.47
N PRO A 17 13.91 1.64 7.51
CA PRO A 17 13.48 1.65 6.11
C PRO A 17 13.44 0.26 5.46
N LEU A 18 14.32 -0.66 5.85
CA LEU A 18 14.33 -2.03 5.33
C LEU A 18 13.10 -2.80 5.81
N ALA A 19 12.70 -2.64 7.08
CA ALA A 19 11.47 -3.25 7.59
C ALA A 19 10.23 -2.71 6.87
N GLY A 20 10.15 -1.39 6.66
CA GLY A 20 9.08 -0.77 5.88
C GLY A 20 9.02 -1.31 4.45
N ALA A 21 10.16 -1.41 3.77
CA ALA A 21 10.23 -1.97 2.43
C ALA A 21 9.75 -3.43 2.37
N LEU A 22 10.22 -4.27 3.28
CA LEU A 22 9.83 -5.68 3.32
C LEU A 22 8.35 -5.85 3.66
N PHE A 23 7.86 -5.13 4.66
CA PHE A 23 6.46 -5.21 5.08
C PHE A 23 5.51 -4.76 3.95
N CYS A 24 5.72 -3.57 3.39
CA CYS A 24 4.90 -3.07 2.29
C CYS A 24 5.03 -3.94 1.03
N GLY A 25 6.25 -4.37 0.69
CA GLY A 25 6.47 -5.20 -0.48
C GLY A 25 5.72 -6.54 -0.45
N ILE A 26 5.50 -7.14 0.72
CA ILE A 26 4.74 -8.38 0.87
C ILE A 26 3.26 -8.16 1.19
N LEU A 27 2.85 -6.94 1.54
CA LEU A 27 1.51 -6.63 2.00
C LEU A 27 0.41 -7.05 1.01
N PRO A 28 0.52 -6.82 -0.31
CA PRO A 28 -0.45 -7.30 -1.28
C PRO A 28 -0.62 -8.83 -1.26
N LEU A 29 0.45 -9.58 -1.00
CA LEU A 29 0.38 -11.04 -0.88
C LEU A 29 -0.37 -11.46 0.39
N THR A 30 -0.19 -10.75 1.50
CA THR A 30 -0.92 -11.06 2.74
C THR A 30 -2.43 -10.91 2.55
N ILE A 31 -2.86 -9.91 1.77
CA ILE A 31 -4.27 -9.72 1.42
C ILE A 31 -4.75 -10.89 0.54
N ILE A 32 -3.97 -11.28 -0.47
CA ILE A 32 -4.30 -12.40 -1.37
C ILE A 32 -4.42 -13.72 -0.59
N PHE A 33 -3.55 -13.97 0.38
CA PHE A 33 -3.61 -15.17 1.21
C PHE A 33 -4.64 -15.08 2.36
N GLY A 34 -5.37 -13.97 2.46
CA GLY A 34 -6.39 -13.77 3.49
C GLY A 34 -5.81 -13.64 4.90
N ILE A 35 -4.54 -13.26 5.03
CA ILE A 35 -3.91 -12.99 6.32
C ILE A 35 -4.51 -11.70 6.87
N LYS A 36 -5.41 -11.86 7.83
CA LYS A 36 -6.11 -10.77 8.53
C LYS A 36 -5.64 -10.70 9.98
N GLY A 37 -5.90 -9.58 10.64
CA GLY A 37 -5.55 -9.42 12.07
C GLY A 37 -4.49 -8.36 12.32
N TRP A 38 -4.03 -7.66 11.29
CA TRP A 38 -3.13 -6.51 11.43
C TRP A 38 -3.73 -5.43 12.34
N SER A 39 -5.05 -5.22 12.26
CA SER A 39 -5.78 -4.26 13.10
C SER A 39 -5.60 -4.49 14.60
N ALA A 40 -5.42 -5.73 15.04
CA ALA A 40 -5.14 -6.01 16.45
C ALA A 40 -3.76 -5.48 16.88
N ILE A 41 -2.76 -5.55 15.99
CA ILE A 41 -1.42 -5.01 16.23
C ILE A 41 -1.44 -3.49 16.17
N GLU A 42 -2.13 -2.92 15.19
CA GLU A 42 -2.30 -1.47 15.01
C GLU A 42 -2.96 -0.82 16.23
N LEU A 43 -4.08 -1.38 16.69
CA LEU A 43 -4.76 -0.92 17.90
C LEU A 43 -3.90 -1.06 19.16
N GLN A 44 -3.12 -2.15 19.26
CA GLN A 44 -2.20 -2.33 20.38
C GLN A 44 -1.06 -1.31 20.33
N ASN A 45 -0.49 -1.01 19.14
CA ASN A 45 0.51 0.04 19.00
C ASN A 45 -0.03 1.39 19.45
N ILE A 46 -1.22 1.79 19.00
CA ILE A 46 -1.86 3.05 19.44
C ILE A 46 -2.07 3.05 20.95
N ALA A 47 -2.54 1.96 21.55
CA ALA A 47 -2.79 1.86 22.98
C ALA A 47 -1.53 1.88 23.83
N THR A 48 -0.40 1.34 23.35
CA THR A 48 0.84 1.18 24.13
C THR A 48 1.89 2.23 23.83
N LEU A 49 2.03 2.64 22.55
CA LEU A 49 3.01 3.60 22.08
C LEU A 49 2.42 5.01 21.91
N GLY A 50 1.08 5.12 21.83
CA GLY A 50 0.39 6.38 21.52
C GLY A 50 0.30 6.66 20.02
N TYR A 51 0.90 5.83 19.17
CA TYR A 51 0.87 5.94 17.70
C TYR A 51 1.04 4.58 17.04
N ASP A 52 0.71 4.50 15.74
CA ASP A 52 0.97 3.32 14.91
C ASP A 52 1.67 3.70 13.60
N TYR A 53 2.64 2.86 13.19
CA TYR A 53 3.42 2.99 11.96
C TYR A 53 3.03 1.95 10.91
N MET A 54 2.13 1.01 11.22
CA MET A 54 1.71 -0.06 10.30
C MET A 54 0.51 0.37 9.46
N LEU A 55 -0.49 1.00 10.06
CA LEU A 55 -1.71 1.43 9.36
C LEU A 55 -1.44 2.32 8.14
N PRO A 56 -0.50 3.30 8.17
CA PRO A 56 -0.17 4.08 6.99
C PRO A 56 0.26 3.24 5.79
N ASN A 57 0.89 2.08 6.01
CA ASN A 57 1.36 1.22 4.94
C ASN A 57 0.23 0.66 4.06
N PHE A 58 -0.95 0.45 4.63
CA PHE A 58 -2.13 0.03 3.85
C PHE A 58 -2.61 1.12 2.90
N PHE A 59 -2.45 2.40 3.24
CA PHE A 59 -2.74 3.52 2.31
C PHE A 59 -1.79 3.49 1.11
N TYR A 60 -0.49 3.26 1.35
CA TYR A 60 0.50 3.20 0.27
C TYR A 60 0.26 1.98 -0.62
N SER A 61 -0.05 0.83 -0.02
CA SER A 61 -0.35 -0.40 -0.75
C SER A 61 -1.55 -0.25 -1.68
N ASN A 62 -2.63 0.37 -1.20
CA ASN A 62 -3.81 0.66 -2.02
C ASN A 62 -3.44 1.50 -3.24
N LEU A 63 -2.62 2.53 -3.06
CA LEU A 63 -2.17 3.40 -4.15
C LEU A 63 -1.16 2.71 -5.07
N ALA A 64 -0.27 1.89 -4.54
CA ALA A 64 0.67 1.13 -5.34
C ALA A 64 -0.04 0.16 -6.28
N ILE A 65 -1.03 -0.59 -5.79
CA ILE A 65 -1.85 -1.48 -6.62
C ILE A 65 -2.66 -0.68 -7.64
N SER A 66 -3.25 0.46 -7.24
CA SER A 66 -3.95 1.36 -8.16
C SER A 66 -3.05 1.81 -9.31
N GLY A 67 -1.88 2.37 -9.01
CA GLY A 67 -0.93 2.86 -10.01
C GLY A 67 -0.48 1.78 -10.98
N ALA A 68 -0.14 0.60 -10.45
CA ALA A 68 0.27 -0.55 -11.25
C ALA A 68 -0.83 -1.04 -12.19
N LEU A 69 -2.07 -1.10 -11.71
CA LEU A 69 -3.20 -1.56 -12.52
C LEU A 69 -3.62 -0.54 -13.57
N ILE A 70 -3.60 0.75 -13.25
CA ILE A 70 -3.91 1.80 -14.23
C ILE A 70 -2.87 1.81 -15.35
N ALA A 71 -1.57 1.65 -15.03
CA ALA A 71 -0.51 1.53 -16.04
C ALA A 71 -0.70 0.30 -16.94
N TYR A 72 -1.11 -0.84 -16.36
CA TYR A 72 -1.47 -2.04 -17.12
C TYR A 72 -2.63 -1.74 -18.06
N ALA A 73 -3.72 -1.15 -17.56
CA ALA A 73 -4.90 -0.83 -18.34
C ALA A 73 -4.61 0.14 -19.50
N VAL A 74 -3.72 1.11 -19.31
CA VAL A 74 -3.31 2.04 -20.39
C VAL A 74 -2.76 1.29 -21.61
N LYS A 75 -2.06 0.17 -21.39
CA LYS A 75 -1.46 -0.64 -22.46
C LYS A 75 -2.39 -1.66 -23.09
N MET A 76 -3.57 -1.90 -22.52
CA MET A 76 -4.59 -2.77 -23.08
C MET A 76 -5.27 -2.12 -24.30
N LYS A 77 -5.73 -2.95 -25.23
CA LYS A 77 -6.66 -2.51 -26.27
C LYS A 77 -7.99 -2.03 -25.65
N PRO A 78 -8.70 -1.10 -26.32
CA PRO A 78 -10.04 -0.70 -25.88
C PRO A 78 -10.98 -1.91 -25.77
N SER A 79 -11.48 -2.16 -24.57
CA SER A 79 -12.34 -3.31 -24.26
C SER A 79 -13.08 -3.10 -22.95
N GLU A 80 -14.06 -3.93 -22.67
CA GLU A 80 -14.74 -3.96 -21.37
C GLU A 80 -13.76 -4.27 -20.24
N GLN A 81 -12.80 -5.16 -20.48
CA GLN A 81 -11.76 -5.51 -19.50
C GLN A 81 -10.85 -4.32 -19.18
N LYS A 82 -10.50 -3.49 -20.17
CA LYS A 82 -9.76 -2.25 -19.93
C LYS A 82 -10.53 -1.29 -19.03
N SER A 83 -11.82 -1.11 -19.31
CA SER A 83 -12.68 -0.25 -18.49
C SER A 83 -12.83 -0.79 -17.06
N ALA A 84 -12.98 -2.11 -16.91
CA ALA A 84 -13.02 -2.76 -15.61
C ALA A 84 -11.70 -2.62 -14.85
N ALA A 85 -10.53 -2.76 -15.52
CA ALA A 85 -9.23 -2.57 -14.90
C ALA A 85 -9.01 -1.13 -14.41
N ILE A 86 -9.44 -0.13 -15.18
CA ILE A 86 -9.39 1.27 -14.76
C ILE A 86 -10.30 1.50 -13.55
N SER A 87 -11.54 1.03 -13.62
CA SER A 87 -12.52 1.22 -12.54
C SER A 87 -12.06 0.58 -11.23
N THR A 88 -11.56 -0.66 -11.28
CA THR A 88 -11.04 -1.33 -10.09
C THR A 88 -9.76 -0.67 -9.57
N GLY A 89 -8.88 -0.17 -10.46
CA GLY A 89 -7.72 0.62 -10.07
C GLY A 89 -8.08 1.92 -9.34
N LEU A 90 -9.15 2.60 -9.76
CA LEU A 90 -9.66 3.78 -9.07
C LEU A 90 -10.29 3.41 -7.71
N VAL A 91 -11.01 2.29 -7.65
CA VAL A 91 -11.63 1.79 -6.41
C VAL A 91 -10.57 1.43 -5.34
N CYS A 92 -9.36 1.03 -5.75
CA CYS A 92 -8.24 0.83 -4.80
C CYS A 92 -7.93 2.08 -3.98
N ILE A 93 -8.03 3.28 -4.58
CA ILE A 93 -7.79 4.55 -3.88
C ILE A 93 -8.78 4.74 -2.72
N LEU A 94 -9.99 4.19 -2.86
CA LEU A 94 -11.01 4.20 -1.80
C LEU A 94 -10.74 3.16 -0.70
N GLY A 95 -9.73 2.31 -0.86
CA GLY A 95 -9.37 1.27 0.12
C GLY A 95 -9.93 -0.12 -0.19
N ILE A 96 -10.52 -0.33 -1.36
CA ILE A 96 -11.09 -1.63 -1.78
C ILE A 96 -10.18 -2.22 -2.87
N THR A 97 -9.24 -3.06 -2.47
CA THR A 97 -8.18 -3.59 -3.35
C THR A 97 -8.47 -4.99 -3.88
N GLU A 98 -9.36 -5.73 -3.26
CA GLU A 98 -9.65 -7.12 -3.62
C GLU A 98 -10.05 -7.31 -5.09
N PRO A 99 -10.93 -6.49 -5.69
CA PRO A 99 -11.28 -6.64 -7.11
C PRO A 99 -10.08 -6.43 -8.04
N ALA A 100 -9.17 -5.52 -7.70
CA ALA A 100 -7.97 -5.26 -8.47
C ALA A 100 -6.94 -6.40 -8.32
N LEU A 101 -6.76 -6.89 -7.09
CA LEU A 101 -5.82 -7.97 -6.80
C LEU A 101 -6.24 -9.28 -7.45
N TYR A 102 -7.47 -9.73 -7.21
CA TYR A 102 -7.94 -11.02 -7.72
C TYR A 102 -8.37 -10.97 -9.18
N GLY A 103 -8.97 -9.87 -9.64
CA GLY A 103 -9.45 -9.73 -11.01
C GLY A 103 -8.35 -9.50 -12.03
N PHE A 104 -7.27 -8.82 -11.65
CA PHE A 104 -6.24 -8.39 -12.61
C PHE A 104 -4.81 -8.63 -12.13
N ALA A 105 -4.43 -8.14 -10.96
CA ALA A 105 -3.03 -8.13 -10.56
C ALA A 105 -2.46 -9.55 -10.40
N LEU A 106 -3.20 -10.45 -9.74
CA LEU A 106 -2.77 -11.84 -9.52
C LEU A 106 -2.75 -12.66 -10.81
N PRO A 107 -3.78 -12.64 -11.68
CA PRO A 107 -3.76 -13.35 -12.96
C PRO A 107 -2.62 -12.87 -13.88
N GLU A 108 -2.44 -11.58 -13.98
CA GLU A 108 -1.46 -10.95 -14.88
C GLU A 108 -0.04 -10.91 -14.32
N LYS A 109 0.16 -11.10 -13.04
CA LYS A 109 1.44 -11.14 -12.30
C LYS A 109 2.28 -9.86 -12.41
N LYS A 110 2.41 -9.26 -13.60
CA LYS A 110 3.23 -8.06 -13.82
C LYS A 110 2.73 -6.84 -13.05
N PRO A 111 1.42 -6.50 -13.07
CA PRO A 111 0.89 -5.43 -12.21
C PRO A 111 1.06 -5.73 -10.72
N LEU A 112 0.94 -7.01 -10.32
CA LEU A 112 1.18 -7.40 -8.93
C LEU A 112 2.62 -7.12 -8.50
N ILE A 113 3.60 -7.60 -9.29
CA ILE A 113 5.03 -7.38 -9.01
C ILE A 113 5.35 -5.88 -8.99
N ALA A 114 4.80 -5.11 -9.95
CA ALA A 114 5.01 -3.67 -10.00
C ALA A 114 4.42 -2.97 -8.77
N GLY A 115 3.22 -3.35 -8.35
CA GLY A 115 2.59 -2.85 -7.12
C GLY A 115 3.44 -3.16 -5.89
N MET A 116 3.88 -4.41 -5.73
CA MET A 116 4.74 -4.83 -4.63
C MET A 116 6.07 -4.05 -4.55
N LEU A 117 6.72 -3.82 -5.70
CA LEU A 117 7.98 -3.07 -5.76
C LEU A 117 7.77 -1.59 -5.44
N GLY A 118 6.74 -0.96 -5.99
CA GLY A 118 6.43 0.43 -5.69
C GLY A 118 6.01 0.62 -4.23
N ASP A 119 5.25 -0.33 -3.67
CA ASP A 119 4.86 -0.34 -2.28
C ASP A 119 6.08 -0.51 -1.35
N ALA A 120 7.03 -1.38 -1.71
CA ALA A 120 8.30 -1.53 -0.97
C ALA A 120 9.10 -0.21 -0.92
N ILE A 121 9.19 0.52 -2.04
CA ILE A 121 9.84 1.83 -2.10
C ILE A 121 9.12 2.83 -1.20
N ALA A 122 7.79 2.85 -1.25
CA ALA A 122 6.97 3.73 -0.42
C ALA A 122 7.12 3.41 1.07
N GLY A 123 7.11 2.13 1.44
CA GLY A 123 7.31 1.70 2.83
C GLY A 123 8.68 2.08 3.39
N ALA A 124 9.74 1.94 2.59
CA ALA A 124 11.06 2.41 2.98
C ALA A 124 11.07 3.93 3.24
N LEU A 125 10.49 4.70 2.32
CA LEU A 125 10.40 6.15 2.43
C LEU A 125 9.56 6.59 3.62
N ALA A 126 8.43 5.91 3.87
CA ALA A 126 7.56 6.20 5.01
C ALA A 126 8.29 6.07 6.35
N MET A 127 9.09 5.01 6.49
CA MET A 127 9.91 4.81 7.69
C MET A 127 11.02 5.86 7.83
N MET A 128 11.61 6.30 6.72
CA MET A 128 12.62 7.38 6.73
C MET A 128 12.00 8.72 7.14
N LEU A 129 10.78 8.99 6.73
CA LEU A 129 10.05 10.23 7.04
C LEU A 129 9.32 10.18 8.37
N GLY A 130 9.24 9.01 9.02
CA GLY A 130 8.56 8.84 10.30
C GLY A 130 7.05 9.00 10.23
N VAL A 131 6.42 8.55 9.14
CA VAL A 131 4.96 8.67 8.96
C VAL A 131 4.24 7.72 9.92
N VAL A 132 3.37 8.27 10.76
CA VAL A 132 2.60 7.53 11.77
C VAL A 132 1.15 8.00 11.80
N THR A 133 0.29 7.22 12.44
CA THR A 133 -1.08 7.62 12.79
C THR A 133 -1.30 7.55 14.29
N TYR A 134 -2.19 8.40 14.81
CA TYR A 134 -2.59 8.43 16.22
C TYR A 134 -4.00 7.86 16.42
N SER A 135 -4.68 7.53 15.34
CA SER A 135 -6.05 6.99 15.38
C SER A 135 -6.18 5.81 14.43
N PHE A 136 -7.05 4.87 14.79
CA PHE A 136 -7.39 3.74 13.93
C PHE A 136 -8.51 4.13 12.96
N SER A 137 -8.35 3.76 11.69
CA SER A 137 -9.39 3.86 10.66
C SER A 137 -9.15 2.82 9.57
N MET A 138 -10.17 2.55 8.76
CA MET A 138 -10.00 1.75 7.55
C MET A 138 -9.16 2.52 6.52
N PRO A 139 -8.11 1.91 5.93
CA PRO A 139 -7.21 2.60 5.00
C PRO A 139 -7.89 2.88 3.66
N GLY A 140 -8.08 4.16 3.36
CA GLY A 140 -8.66 4.66 2.10
C GLY A 140 -8.65 6.18 2.09
N ILE A 141 -8.76 6.79 0.91
CA ILE A 141 -8.65 8.24 0.78
C ILE A 141 -9.63 9.02 1.67
N THR A 142 -10.77 8.42 1.99
CA THR A 142 -11.78 9.01 2.87
C THR A 142 -11.32 9.17 4.31
N SER A 143 -10.34 8.35 4.74
CA SER A 143 -9.80 8.35 6.11
C SER A 143 -8.52 9.19 6.23
N ILE A 144 -8.10 9.87 5.18
CA ILE A 144 -6.85 10.65 5.16
C ILE A 144 -6.86 11.78 6.22
N VAL A 145 -8.04 12.21 6.63
CA VAL A 145 -8.23 13.26 7.64
C VAL A 145 -7.64 12.91 9.00
N ILE A 146 -7.46 11.62 9.34
CA ILE A 146 -6.86 11.21 10.62
C ILE A 146 -5.38 11.59 10.75
N TYR A 147 -4.74 11.99 9.65
CA TYR A 147 -3.34 12.41 9.61
C TYR A 147 -3.17 13.95 9.66
N MET A 148 -4.27 14.71 9.62
CA MET A 148 -4.22 16.18 9.51
C MET A 148 -3.77 16.89 10.78
N ASP A 149 -3.73 16.19 11.91
CA ASP A 149 -3.55 16.83 13.21
C ASP A 149 -2.08 16.89 13.69
N SER A 150 -1.13 16.34 12.96
CA SER A 150 0.23 16.13 13.42
C SER A 150 1.31 16.87 12.61
N GLY A 151 1.15 18.14 12.36
CA GLY A 151 2.18 18.97 11.73
C GLY A 151 2.59 18.49 10.34
N ASN A 152 3.88 18.15 10.14
CA ASN A 152 4.38 17.73 8.83
C ASN A 152 3.99 16.30 8.43
N ASN A 153 3.43 15.49 9.33
CA ASN A 153 3.09 14.10 9.09
C ASN A 153 2.11 13.92 7.92
N PHE A 154 1.12 14.81 7.80
CA PHE A 154 0.17 14.81 6.69
C PHE A 154 0.84 15.05 5.34
N LEU A 155 1.75 16.02 5.25
CA LEU A 155 2.51 16.29 4.01
C LEU A 155 3.42 15.11 3.66
N MET A 156 4.08 14.52 4.63
CA MET A 156 4.91 13.34 4.44
C MET A 156 4.10 12.13 3.96
N LEU A 157 2.91 11.92 4.53
CA LEU A 157 1.96 10.91 4.05
C LEU A 157 1.63 11.12 2.57
N LEU A 158 1.26 12.34 2.17
CA LEU A 158 0.91 12.66 0.77
C LEU A 158 2.08 12.41 -0.19
N VAL A 159 3.30 12.76 0.22
CA VAL A 159 4.51 12.49 -0.57
C VAL A 159 4.71 10.99 -0.75
N VAL A 160 4.61 10.20 0.32
CA VAL A 160 4.77 8.75 0.23
C VAL A 160 3.66 8.11 -0.62
N MET A 161 2.42 8.56 -0.47
CA MET A 161 1.30 8.11 -1.29
C MET A 161 1.54 8.40 -2.80
N ALA A 162 2.01 9.60 -3.12
CA ALA A 162 2.36 9.97 -4.50
C ALA A 162 3.51 9.11 -5.04
N VAL A 163 4.55 8.88 -4.24
CA VAL A 163 5.67 8.01 -4.60
C VAL A 163 5.19 6.58 -4.82
N ALA A 164 4.33 6.02 -3.96
CA ALA A 164 3.77 4.68 -4.11
C ALA A 164 3.06 4.53 -5.47
N TRP A 165 2.17 5.47 -5.79
CA TRP A 165 1.40 5.43 -7.02
C TRP A 165 2.29 5.61 -8.26
N VAL A 166 3.15 6.62 -8.27
CA VAL A 166 4.01 6.96 -9.44
C VAL A 166 5.03 5.84 -9.71
N THR A 167 5.71 5.35 -8.69
CA THR A 167 6.72 4.29 -8.87
C THR A 167 6.09 2.99 -9.35
N SER A 168 4.96 2.58 -8.78
CA SER A 168 4.22 1.40 -9.23
C SER A 168 3.71 1.56 -10.65
N PHE A 169 3.21 2.75 -11.01
CA PHE A 169 2.78 3.05 -12.38
C PHE A 169 3.94 2.93 -13.36
N ILE A 170 5.09 3.54 -13.08
CA ILE A 170 6.27 3.49 -13.95
C ILE A 170 6.78 2.06 -14.09
N ILE A 171 6.93 1.32 -12.99
CA ILE A 171 7.40 -0.06 -13.01
C ILE A 171 6.45 -0.95 -13.83
N SER A 172 5.14 -0.83 -13.59
CA SER A 172 4.13 -1.59 -14.35
C SER A 172 4.16 -1.21 -15.82
N PHE A 173 4.28 0.08 -16.14
CA PHE A 173 4.36 0.56 -17.51
C PHE A 173 5.58 0.02 -18.26
N ILE A 174 6.71 -0.21 -17.57
CA ILE A 174 7.91 -0.80 -18.16
C ILE A 174 7.74 -2.32 -18.33
N LEU A 175 7.22 -3.02 -17.31
CA LEU A 175 7.10 -4.47 -17.29
C LEU A 175 6.03 -5.01 -18.25
N VAL A 176 4.94 -4.27 -18.42
CA VAL A 176 3.83 -4.66 -19.28
C VAL A 176 4.15 -4.27 -20.74
N LYS A 177 4.17 -5.25 -21.60
CA LYS A 177 4.27 -4.99 -23.06
C LYS A 177 2.91 -4.52 -23.57
N LYS A 178 2.93 -3.58 -24.53
CA LYS A 178 1.70 -3.16 -25.21
C LYS A 178 1.13 -4.37 -25.98
N GLU A 179 -0.14 -4.64 -25.79
CA GLU A 179 -0.82 -5.62 -26.64
C GLU A 179 -0.91 -5.05 -28.05
N ALA A 180 -0.33 -5.79 -28.99
CA ALA A 180 -0.27 -5.41 -30.41
C ALA A 180 -1.68 -5.45 -31.06
#